data_f5011193d84d5ab5786e38ee42fa0a40
#
_entry.id   f5011193d84d5ab5786e38ee42fa0a40
#
_cell.length_a   1.000
_cell.length_b   1.000
_cell.length_c   1.000
_cell.angle_alpha   90.00
_cell.angle_beta   90.00
_cell.angle_gamma   90.00
#
_symmetry.space_group_name_H-M   'P 1'
#
loop_
_entity.id
_entity.type
_entity.pdbx_description
1 polymer ?
#
loop_
_entity_poly.entity_id
_entity_poly.type
_entity_poly.pdbx_seq_one_letter_code
_entity_poly.pdbx_strand_id
1 'polypeptide(L)'
;MKFTYLNDVHKINRDDFLSLSEDQKQEIKSNILNGSVYIVKKAIQRNDIRNITSNIINKNDLSPSNPTMLEGIENIYYVSEPKGGTYEALDQSWYFFPWNKDKTGLTNILQDVFDQVIAMNGYNPSLIKKNTPKDIIIQRFHLIFYPEGNGKISKHIDPTNIININSGVYITEFGNDYDSGGFYVYS
;
A
#
# COMPACT_ATOMS: atom_id res chain seq x y z
N MET A 1 -14.37 -18.04 12.39
CA MET A 1 -13.60 -16.78 12.35
C MET A 1 -14.38 -15.75 13.15
N LYS A 2 -13.81 -15.20 14.19
CA LYS A 2 -14.50 -14.17 15.00
C LYS A 2 -14.27 -12.83 14.30
N PHE A 3 -15.31 -12.20 13.82
CA PHE A 3 -15.20 -10.86 13.25
C PHE A 3 -14.88 -9.88 14.38
N THR A 4 -13.82 -9.13 14.23
CA THR A 4 -13.44 -8.08 15.16
C THR A 4 -13.99 -6.77 14.62
N TYR A 5 -14.83 -6.11 15.40
CA TYR A 5 -15.35 -4.78 15.04
C TYR A 5 -14.27 -3.71 15.20
N LEU A 6 -14.42 -2.60 14.50
CA LEU A 6 -13.57 -1.44 14.71
C LEU A 6 -13.72 -0.96 16.17
N ASN A 7 -12.64 -1.07 16.94
CA ASN A 7 -12.66 -0.71 18.36
C ASN A 7 -12.19 0.72 18.57
N ASP A 8 -11.07 1.11 17.95
CA ASP A 8 -10.47 2.42 18.18
C ASP A 8 -9.65 2.90 16.99
N VAL A 9 -9.44 4.22 16.91
CA VAL A 9 -8.61 4.88 15.88
C VAL A 9 -7.53 5.69 16.55
N HIS A 10 -6.31 5.20 16.47
CA HIS A 10 -5.12 5.85 17.01
C HIS A 10 -4.43 6.72 15.96
N LYS A 11 -3.79 7.80 16.41
CA LYS A 11 -3.01 8.70 15.55
C LYS A 11 -1.59 8.79 16.09
N ILE A 12 -0.60 8.50 15.26
CA ILE A 12 0.82 8.59 15.59
C ILE A 12 1.53 9.46 14.55
N ASN A 13 2.54 10.25 14.96
CA ASN A 13 3.36 10.98 14.02
C ASN A 13 4.37 10.04 13.35
N ARG A 14 4.86 10.41 12.16
CA ARG A 14 5.85 9.60 11.43
C ARG A 14 7.11 9.32 12.24
N ASP A 15 7.69 10.32 12.89
CA ASP A 15 8.94 10.16 13.62
C ASP A 15 8.79 9.23 14.82
N ASP A 16 7.66 9.34 15.54
CA ASP A 16 7.31 8.43 16.64
C ASP A 16 7.12 7.00 16.10
N PHE A 17 6.44 6.86 14.96
CA PHE A 17 6.23 5.56 14.32
C PHE A 17 7.53 4.90 13.87
N LEU A 18 8.49 5.68 13.35
CA LEU A 18 9.78 5.14 12.92
C LEU A 18 10.70 4.77 14.09
N SER A 19 10.47 5.36 15.28
CA SER A 19 11.26 5.12 16.49
C SER A 19 10.66 4.07 17.44
N LEU A 20 9.61 3.36 17.03
CA LEU A 20 8.96 2.34 17.86
C LEU A 20 9.94 1.24 18.31
N SER A 21 9.93 0.94 19.60
CA SER A 21 10.60 -0.24 20.15
C SER A 21 9.88 -1.52 19.71
N GLU A 22 10.53 -2.66 19.87
CA GLU A 22 9.91 -3.95 19.53
C GLU A 22 8.65 -4.21 20.37
N ASP A 23 8.65 -3.87 21.66
CA ASP A 23 7.50 -4.01 22.54
C ASP A 23 6.32 -3.13 22.05
N GLN A 24 6.58 -1.90 21.67
CA GLN A 24 5.57 -1.00 21.11
C GLN A 24 5.01 -1.51 19.77
N LYS A 25 5.86 -2.10 18.92
CA LYS A 25 5.40 -2.73 17.67
C LYS A 25 4.47 -3.90 17.94
N GLN A 26 4.80 -4.73 18.95
CA GLN A 26 3.94 -5.87 19.33
C GLN A 26 2.62 -5.39 19.94
N GLU A 27 2.62 -4.33 20.72
CA GLU A 27 1.41 -3.70 21.26
C GLU A 27 0.52 -3.19 20.12
N ILE A 28 1.07 -2.40 19.18
CA ILE A 28 0.34 -1.91 18.01
C ILE A 28 -0.23 -3.06 17.19
N LYS A 29 0.58 -4.08 16.93
CA LYS A 29 0.13 -5.30 16.23
C LYS A 29 -1.05 -5.95 16.94
N SER A 30 -0.96 -6.12 18.25
CA SER A 30 -2.03 -6.71 19.05
C SER A 30 -3.31 -5.89 18.97
N ASN A 31 -3.20 -4.58 19.07
CA ASN A 31 -4.35 -3.66 18.97
C ASN A 31 -5.02 -3.73 17.58
N ILE A 32 -4.21 -3.76 16.50
CA ILE A 32 -4.74 -3.90 15.13
C ILE A 32 -5.47 -5.25 14.97
N LEU A 33 -4.90 -6.33 15.43
CA LEU A 33 -5.52 -7.65 15.37
C LEU A 33 -6.81 -7.73 16.22
N ASN A 34 -6.97 -6.85 17.19
CA ASN A 34 -8.18 -6.68 17.99
C ASN A 34 -9.14 -5.60 17.44
N GLY A 35 -8.92 -5.10 16.22
CA GLY A 35 -9.84 -4.21 15.52
C GLY A 35 -9.51 -2.72 15.62
N SER A 36 -8.33 -2.33 16.08
CA SER A 36 -7.90 -0.94 16.07
C SER A 36 -7.30 -0.54 14.71
N VAL A 37 -7.39 0.74 14.38
CA VAL A 37 -6.74 1.34 13.20
C VAL A 37 -5.72 2.37 13.66
N TYR A 38 -4.54 2.36 13.05
CA TYR A 38 -3.49 3.34 13.29
C TYR A 38 -3.31 4.25 12.08
N ILE A 39 -3.39 5.56 12.30
CA ILE A 39 -3.15 6.58 11.28
C ILE A 39 -1.79 7.22 11.53
N VAL A 40 -0.82 6.94 10.66
CA VAL A 40 0.50 7.57 10.69
C VAL A 40 0.41 8.93 9.98
N LYS A 41 0.44 9.99 10.78
CA LYS A 41 0.38 11.35 10.26
C LYS A 41 1.69 11.75 9.58
N LYS A 42 1.60 12.47 8.47
CA LYS A 42 2.75 12.96 7.70
C LYS A 42 3.71 11.83 7.29
N ALA A 43 3.16 10.64 7.03
CA ALA A 43 3.94 9.50 6.55
C ALA A 43 4.78 9.84 5.31
N ILE A 44 4.26 10.72 4.46
CA ILE A 44 4.92 11.26 3.27
C ILE A 44 4.84 12.78 3.27
N GLN A 45 5.91 13.44 2.81
CA GLN A 45 5.91 14.89 2.64
C GLN A 45 5.08 15.29 1.41
N ARG A 46 4.35 16.41 1.50
CA ARG A 46 3.46 16.86 0.41
C ARG A 46 4.17 17.08 -0.93
N ASN A 47 5.41 17.54 -0.89
CA ASN A 47 6.19 17.75 -2.11
C ASN A 47 6.57 16.42 -2.77
N ASP A 48 6.88 15.39 -1.99
CA ASP A 48 7.19 14.07 -2.50
C ASP A 48 5.97 13.42 -3.18
N ILE A 49 4.79 13.59 -2.59
CA ILE A 49 3.52 13.15 -3.20
C ILE A 49 3.32 13.79 -4.56
N ARG A 50 3.48 15.10 -4.67
CA ARG A 50 3.33 15.83 -5.94
C ARG A 50 4.32 15.35 -7.00
N ASN A 51 5.58 15.14 -6.61
CA ASN A 51 6.62 14.65 -7.52
C ASN A 51 6.29 13.24 -8.03
N ILE A 52 5.86 12.33 -7.15
CA ILE A 52 5.49 10.97 -7.52
C ILE A 52 4.30 10.99 -8.47
N THR A 53 3.22 11.69 -8.12
CA THR A 53 2.01 11.72 -8.93
C THR A 53 2.27 12.33 -10.31
N SER A 54 3.01 13.43 -10.40
CA SER A 54 3.38 14.03 -11.68
C SER A 54 4.26 13.11 -12.53
N ASN A 55 5.21 12.41 -11.91
CA ASN A 55 6.08 11.47 -12.60
C ASN A 55 5.35 10.23 -13.13
N ILE A 56 4.25 9.83 -12.50
CA ILE A 56 3.48 8.66 -12.91
C ILE A 56 2.37 9.05 -13.90
N ILE A 57 1.59 10.06 -13.59
CA ILE A 57 0.42 10.47 -14.41
C ILE A 57 0.87 11.02 -15.78
N ASN A 58 1.99 11.73 -15.84
CA ASN A 58 2.49 12.34 -17.08
C ASN A 58 3.27 11.38 -17.99
N LYS A 59 3.51 10.13 -17.57
CA LYS A 59 4.17 9.15 -18.41
C LYS A 59 3.17 8.34 -19.21
N ASN A 60 2.87 8.81 -20.41
CA ASN A 60 2.10 8.05 -21.41
C ASN A 60 2.78 6.75 -21.88
N ASP A 61 4.02 6.48 -21.39
CA ASP A 61 4.82 5.32 -21.77
C ASP A 61 4.61 4.09 -20.86
N LEU A 62 3.63 4.14 -19.98
CA LEU A 62 3.29 2.99 -19.16
C LEU A 62 2.45 2.02 -19.98
N SER A 63 3.12 1.20 -20.75
CA SER A 63 2.45 0.15 -21.52
C SER A 63 1.72 -0.79 -20.58
N PRO A 64 0.44 -1.08 -20.83
CA PRO A 64 -0.27 -2.12 -20.12
C PRO A 64 0.46 -3.43 -20.37
N SER A 65 1.09 -3.98 -19.35
CA SER A 65 1.79 -5.24 -19.45
C SER A 65 1.00 -6.34 -18.74
N ASN A 66 1.14 -7.56 -19.24
CA ASN A 66 0.55 -8.73 -18.62
C ASN A 66 1.07 -8.88 -17.17
N PRO A 67 0.22 -9.25 -16.17
CA PRO A 67 0.58 -9.43 -14.76
C PRO A 67 1.60 -10.55 -14.46
N THR A 68 2.48 -10.89 -15.34
CA THR A 68 3.62 -11.74 -15.04
C THR A 68 4.74 -10.91 -14.43
N MET A 69 5.12 -11.27 -13.21
CA MET A 69 6.29 -10.72 -12.54
C MET A 69 7.54 -11.13 -13.33
N LEU A 70 8.03 -10.26 -14.20
CA LEU A 70 9.19 -10.55 -15.04
C LEU A 70 10.43 -9.92 -14.41
N GLU A 71 11.45 -10.73 -14.23
CA GLU A 71 12.78 -10.28 -13.81
C GLU A 71 13.38 -9.37 -14.88
N GLY A 72 13.93 -8.24 -14.47
CA GLY A 72 14.64 -7.31 -15.35
C GLY A 72 13.77 -6.29 -16.09
N ILE A 73 12.47 -6.26 -15.88
CA ILE A 73 11.63 -5.17 -16.41
C ILE A 73 11.82 -3.90 -15.58
N GLU A 74 12.04 -2.79 -16.29
CA GLU A 74 11.95 -1.47 -15.65
C GLU A 74 10.49 -1.17 -15.34
N ASN A 75 10.06 -1.48 -14.28
CA ASN A 75 9.41 -1.05 -13.15
C ASN A 75 8.02 -0.70 -12.96
N ILE A 76 7.24 -0.38 -13.88
CA ILE A 76 5.89 0.01 -13.60
C ILE A 76 4.98 -0.90 -14.38
N TYR A 77 4.30 -1.69 -13.58
CA TYR A 77 3.39 -2.63 -14.08
C TYR A 77 2.01 -2.01 -14.03
N TYR A 78 1.42 -1.70 -15.15
CA TYR A 78 0.13 -1.05 -15.24
C TYR A 78 -0.98 -2.06 -15.58
N VAL A 79 -2.07 -2.00 -14.84
CA VAL A 79 -3.30 -2.72 -15.14
C VAL A 79 -4.46 -1.74 -15.11
N SER A 80 -5.20 -1.63 -16.19
CA SER A 80 -6.45 -0.89 -16.21
C SER A 80 -7.53 -1.82 -16.74
N GLU A 81 -8.16 -2.55 -15.88
CA GLU A 81 -9.43 -3.21 -16.20
C GLU A 81 -9.91 -4.07 -15.04
N PRO A 82 -11.24 -4.19 -14.84
CA PRO A 82 -11.77 -5.17 -13.90
C PRO A 82 -11.48 -6.56 -14.46
N LYS A 83 -10.53 -7.26 -13.86
CA LYS A 83 -10.36 -8.68 -14.18
C LYS A 83 -11.20 -9.49 -13.23
N GLY A 84 -11.95 -10.43 -13.79
CA GLY A 84 -12.81 -11.36 -13.06
C GLY A 84 -12.09 -11.98 -11.87
N GLY A 85 -12.49 -11.58 -10.70
CA GLY A 85 -12.04 -12.02 -9.38
C GLY A 85 -13.22 -12.12 -8.43
N THR A 86 -12.94 -12.35 -7.18
CA THR A 86 -13.97 -12.42 -6.12
C THR A 86 -14.57 -11.05 -5.76
N TYR A 87 -14.01 -9.97 -6.30
CA TYR A 87 -14.49 -8.61 -6.10
C TYR A 87 -14.38 -7.81 -7.41
N GLU A 88 -15.25 -6.82 -7.53
CA GLU A 88 -15.23 -5.89 -8.65
C GLU A 88 -14.27 -4.74 -8.36
N ALA A 89 -13.34 -4.47 -9.27
CA ALA A 89 -12.45 -3.33 -9.22
C ALA A 89 -12.47 -2.60 -10.56
N LEU A 90 -12.50 -1.27 -10.51
CA LEU A 90 -12.31 -0.39 -11.65
C LEU A 90 -11.28 0.66 -11.23
N ASP A 91 -10.03 0.38 -11.51
CA ASP A 91 -8.89 1.20 -11.12
C ASP A 91 -7.78 1.15 -12.16
N GLN A 92 -6.82 2.05 -11.98
CA GLN A 92 -5.53 2.01 -12.66
C GLN A 92 -4.46 1.72 -11.60
N SER A 93 -3.66 0.70 -11.84
CA SER A 93 -2.72 0.19 -10.87
C SER A 93 -1.30 0.13 -11.40
N TRP A 94 -0.36 0.59 -10.60
CA TRP A 94 1.07 0.49 -10.84
C TRP A 94 1.74 -0.30 -9.73
N TYR A 95 2.51 -1.33 -10.11
CA TYR A 95 3.20 -2.21 -9.19
C TYR A 95 4.71 -1.98 -9.24
N PHE A 96 5.33 -1.82 -8.09
CA PHE A 96 6.76 -1.61 -7.92
C PHE A 96 7.35 -2.77 -7.13
N PHE A 97 8.15 -3.59 -7.78
CA PHE A 97 8.78 -4.75 -7.17
C PHE A 97 10.21 -4.45 -6.73
N PRO A 98 10.75 -5.16 -5.69
CA PRO A 98 12.10 -4.91 -5.19
C PRO A 98 13.21 -5.11 -6.23
N TRP A 99 13.03 -6.01 -7.18
CA TRP A 99 14.01 -6.31 -8.22
C TRP A 99 13.98 -5.35 -9.40
N ASN A 100 13.04 -4.48 -9.42
CA ASN A 100 12.88 -3.50 -10.49
C ASN A 100 13.55 -2.17 -10.14
N LYS A 101 13.94 -1.41 -11.17
CA LYS A 101 14.50 -0.08 -11.00
C LYS A 101 13.38 0.96 -10.90
N ASP A 102 13.15 1.51 -9.75
CA ASP A 102 12.18 2.59 -9.55
C ASP A 102 12.73 3.94 -10.03
N LYS A 103 12.23 4.43 -11.16
CA LYS A 103 12.56 5.76 -11.70
C LYS A 103 11.71 6.89 -11.10
N THR A 104 10.69 6.55 -10.32
CA THR A 104 9.77 7.53 -9.72
C THR A 104 10.23 8.01 -8.35
N GLY A 105 11.06 7.23 -7.67
CA GLY A 105 11.49 7.45 -6.30
C GLY A 105 10.47 7.05 -5.24
N LEU A 106 9.34 6.44 -5.63
CA LEU A 106 8.26 6.04 -4.72
C LEU A 106 8.76 5.10 -3.64
N THR A 107 9.52 4.08 -4.03
CA THR A 107 10.06 3.09 -3.10
C THR A 107 10.95 3.72 -2.04
N ASN A 108 11.81 4.65 -2.42
CA ASN A 108 12.70 5.33 -1.47
C ASN A 108 11.94 6.19 -0.45
N ILE A 109 10.84 6.81 -0.88
CA ILE A 109 10.03 7.69 -0.03
C ILE A 109 9.21 6.89 0.99
N LEU A 110 8.72 5.72 0.58
CA LEU A 110 7.82 4.90 1.39
C LEU A 110 8.54 3.85 2.25
N GLN A 111 9.76 3.48 1.86
CA GLN A 111 10.42 2.27 2.36
C GLN A 111 10.56 2.22 3.88
N ASP A 112 10.94 3.31 4.52
CA ASP A 112 11.15 3.35 5.97
C ASP A 112 9.85 3.13 6.77
N VAL A 113 8.74 3.70 6.32
CA VAL A 113 7.43 3.50 6.95
C VAL A 113 6.96 2.06 6.74
N PHE A 114 7.12 1.53 5.53
CA PHE A 114 6.71 0.15 5.23
C PHE A 114 7.63 -0.88 5.88
N ASP A 115 8.90 -0.56 6.13
CA ASP A 115 9.80 -1.44 6.90
C ASP A 115 9.26 -1.72 8.30
N GLN A 116 8.65 -0.72 8.95
CA GLN A 116 8.00 -0.94 10.26
C GLN A 116 6.82 -1.91 10.14
N VAL A 117 6.00 -1.74 9.10
CA VAL A 117 4.86 -2.64 8.87
C VAL A 117 5.32 -4.07 8.54
N ILE A 118 6.36 -4.23 7.74
CA ILE A 118 6.97 -5.52 7.42
C ILE A 118 7.47 -6.19 8.69
N ALA A 119 8.18 -5.45 9.55
CA ALA A 119 8.66 -5.96 10.83
C ALA A 119 7.50 -6.38 11.76
N MET A 120 6.44 -5.58 11.85
CA MET A 120 5.25 -5.95 12.63
C MET A 120 4.54 -7.20 12.08
N ASN A 121 4.62 -7.47 10.78
CA ASN A 121 4.15 -8.74 10.20
C ASN A 121 5.07 -9.93 10.49
N GLY A 122 6.23 -9.71 11.13
CA GLY A 122 7.18 -10.75 11.50
C GLY A 122 8.23 -11.07 10.43
N TYR A 123 8.34 -10.25 9.41
CA TYR A 123 9.35 -10.42 8.36
C TYR A 123 10.54 -9.50 8.58
N ASN A 124 11.70 -9.92 8.09
CA ASN A 124 12.90 -9.09 8.11
C ASN A 124 12.90 -8.15 6.89
N PRO A 125 12.78 -6.82 7.07
CA PRO A 125 12.73 -5.87 5.96
C PRO A 125 13.96 -5.93 5.05
N SER A 126 15.15 -6.19 5.61
CA SER A 126 16.39 -6.25 4.83
C SER A 126 16.46 -7.47 3.90
N LEU A 127 15.75 -8.54 4.22
CA LEU A 127 15.62 -9.71 3.35
C LEU A 127 14.56 -9.48 2.28
N ILE A 128 13.41 -8.94 2.70
CA ILE A 128 12.29 -8.66 1.79
C ILE A 128 12.71 -7.70 0.65
N LYS A 129 13.52 -6.69 0.92
CA LYS A 129 14.07 -5.78 -0.10
C LYS A 129 14.94 -6.46 -1.17
N LYS A 130 15.42 -7.65 -0.89
CA LYS A 130 16.27 -8.45 -1.81
C LYS A 130 15.48 -9.54 -2.54
N ASN A 131 14.17 -9.57 -2.36
CA ASN A 131 13.32 -10.57 -2.98
C ASN A 131 13.41 -10.53 -4.50
N THR A 132 13.25 -11.70 -5.08
CA THR A 132 13.21 -11.96 -6.52
C THR A 132 11.85 -12.54 -6.90
N PRO A 133 11.52 -12.67 -8.19
CA PRO A 133 10.28 -13.32 -8.62
C PRO A 133 10.12 -14.78 -8.17
N LYS A 134 11.21 -15.41 -7.66
CA LYS A 134 11.21 -16.81 -7.22
C LYS A 134 10.86 -16.97 -5.74
N ASP A 135 10.81 -15.87 -4.98
CA ASP A 135 10.49 -15.92 -3.58
C ASP A 135 8.98 -16.11 -3.34
N ILE A 136 8.64 -16.84 -2.27
CA ILE A 136 7.24 -17.14 -1.93
C ILE A 136 6.52 -15.89 -1.41
N ILE A 137 7.23 -15.07 -0.63
CA ILE A 137 6.69 -13.84 -0.04
C ILE A 137 7.38 -12.65 -0.71
N ILE A 138 6.61 -11.85 -1.39
CA ILE A 138 7.12 -10.74 -2.18
C ILE A 138 6.47 -9.45 -1.68
N GLN A 139 7.30 -8.47 -1.32
CA GLN A 139 6.86 -7.11 -1.14
C GLN A 139 6.65 -6.44 -2.50
N ARG A 140 5.59 -5.66 -2.61
CA ARG A 140 5.42 -4.71 -3.70
C ARG A 140 4.76 -3.45 -3.16
N PHE A 141 5.15 -2.31 -3.68
CA PHE A 141 4.32 -1.12 -3.55
C PHE A 141 3.26 -1.14 -4.65
N HIS A 142 2.06 -0.74 -4.30
CA HIS A 142 0.93 -0.73 -5.20
C HIS A 142 0.32 0.67 -5.15
N LEU A 143 0.49 1.44 -6.22
CA LEU A 143 -0.21 2.70 -6.39
C LEU A 143 -1.50 2.45 -7.13
N ILE A 144 -2.60 2.93 -6.58
CA ILE A 144 -3.93 2.76 -7.16
C ILE A 144 -4.51 4.15 -7.43
N PHE A 145 -5.04 4.32 -8.61
CA PHE A 145 -5.82 5.47 -9.01
C PHE A 145 -7.24 5.03 -9.36
N TYR A 146 -8.21 5.63 -8.71
CA TYR A 146 -9.62 5.42 -8.99
C TYR A 146 -10.11 6.55 -9.90
N PRO A 147 -10.47 6.27 -11.18
CA PRO A 147 -10.94 7.29 -12.10
C PRO A 147 -12.25 7.90 -11.65
N GLU A 148 -12.45 9.18 -11.98
CA GLU A 148 -13.64 9.93 -11.66
C GLU A 148 -14.92 9.23 -12.18
N GLY A 149 -15.96 9.27 -11.40
CA GLY A 149 -17.31 8.78 -11.70
C GLY A 149 -17.50 7.28 -11.48
N ASN A 150 -16.55 6.43 -11.87
CA ASN A 150 -16.75 4.98 -11.84
C ASN A 150 -15.66 4.21 -11.07
N GLY A 151 -14.58 4.90 -10.66
CA GLY A 151 -13.47 4.26 -9.97
C GLY A 151 -13.91 3.65 -8.64
N LYS A 152 -13.69 2.36 -8.46
CA LYS A 152 -14.07 1.64 -7.24
C LYS A 152 -13.30 0.35 -7.05
N ILE A 153 -13.30 -0.10 -5.82
CA ILE A 153 -13.05 -1.49 -5.44
C ILE A 153 -14.18 -1.92 -4.53
N SER A 154 -14.81 -3.05 -4.81
CA SER A 154 -15.91 -3.53 -4.00
C SER A 154 -15.44 -4.05 -2.65
N LYS A 155 -16.37 -4.20 -1.71
CA LYS A 155 -16.09 -4.80 -0.40
C LYS A 155 -15.43 -6.15 -0.56
N HIS A 156 -14.26 -6.32 0.07
CA HIS A 156 -13.50 -7.57 0.08
C HIS A 156 -12.73 -7.72 1.38
N ILE A 157 -12.15 -8.87 1.57
CA ILE A 157 -11.22 -9.17 2.67
C ILE A 157 -9.91 -9.62 2.04
N ASP A 158 -8.81 -8.97 2.42
CA ASP A 158 -7.49 -9.40 1.98
C ASP A 158 -7.09 -10.74 2.60
N PRO A 159 -6.29 -11.56 1.90
CA PRO A 159 -5.82 -12.83 2.43
C PRO A 159 -5.00 -12.64 3.71
N THR A 160 -5.48 -13.17 4.84
CA THR A 160 -4.84 -13.00 6.16
C THR A 160 -3.83 -14.10 6.50
N ASN A 161 -3.65 -15.08 5.64
CA ASN A 161 -2.71 -16.18 5.84
C ASN A 161 -1.23 -15.80 5.67
N ILE A 162 -0.95 -14.67 5.01
CA ILE A 162 0.41 -14.15 4.77
C ILE A 162 0.59 -12.79 5.43
N ILE A 163 -0.43 -11.91 5.33
CA ILE A 163 -0.40 -10.54 5.82
C ILE A 163 -1.42 -10.40 6.95
N ASN A 164 -0.93 -10.14 8.17
CA ASN A 164 -1.79 -9.89 9.31
C ASN A 164 -2.16 -8.41 9.46
N ILE A 165 -1.27 -7.53 9.00
CA ILE A 165 -1.47 -6.08 9.04
C ILE A 165 -1.37 -5.57 7.61
N ASN A 166 -2.49 -5.07 7.09
CA ASN A 166 -2.50 -4.35 5.82
C ASN A 166 -2.24 -2.86 6.05
N SER A 167 -1.62 -2.20 5.08
CA SER A 167 -1.31 -0.78 5.18
C SER A 167 -1.50 -0.08 3.85
N GLY A 168 -2.02 1.12 3.89
CA GLY A 168 -2.22 1.98 2.72
C GLY A 168 -1.79 3.41 3.01
N VAL A 169 -1.39 4.12 1.98
CA VAL A 169 -1.10 5.56 2.04
C VAL A 169 -2.08 6.28 1.12
N TYR A 170 -2.84 7.20 1.70
CA TYR A 170 -3.78 8.03 0.96
C TYR A 170 -3.07 9.34 0.60
N ILE A 171 -2.94 9.59 -0.70
CA ILE A 171 -2.24 10.76 -1.24
C ILE A 171 -3.18 11.85 -1.70
N THR A 172 -4.49 11.59 -1.68
CA THR A 172 -5.56 12.54 -1.97
C THR A 172 -6.38 12.83 -0.73
N GLU A 173 -6.96 14.03 -0.64
CA GLU A 173 -7.67 14.53 0.52
C GLU A 173 -9.14 14.81 0.18
N PHE A 174 -10.05 14.24 0.98
CA PHE A 174 -11.49 14.48 0.84
C PHE A 174 -11.80 15.97 1.03
N GLY A 175 -12.64 16.50 0.16
CA GLY A 175 -13.02 17.92 0.13
C GLY A 175 -12.05 18.83 -0.63
N ASN A 176 -10.83 18.33 -0.97
CA ASN A 176 -9.85 19.05 -1.77
C ASN A 176 -9.62 18.39 -3.14
N ASP A 177 -9.40 17.08 -3.13
CA ASP A 177 -9.06 16.32 -4.34
C ASP A 177 -10.25 15.49 -4.83
N TYR A 178 -11.21 15.18 -3.97
CA TYR A 178 -12.44 14.47 -4.29
C TYR A 178 -13.55 14.82 -3.29
N ASP A 179 -14.80 14.72 -3.68
CA ASP A 179 -15.99 15.09 -2.90
C ASP A 179 -16.89 13.90 -2.53
N SER A 180 -16.63 12.73 -3.09
CA SER A 180 -17.37 11.50 -2.79
C SER A 180 -16.47 10.27 -2.87
N GLY A 181 -16.86 9.20 -2.20
CA GLY A 181 -16.05 7.98 -2.10
C GLY A 181 -15.11 7.98 -0.89
N GLY A 182 -14.02 7.21 -0.97
CA GLY A 182 -13.02 7.06 0.08
C GLY A 182 -12.85 5.61 0.52
N PHE A 183 -12.08 5.43 1.59
CA PHE A 183 -11.86 4.12 2.19
C PHE A 183 -12.83 3.89 3.36
N TYR A 184 -13.47 2.75 3.37
CA TYR A 184 -14.45 2.38 4.39
C TYR A 184 -14.08 1.04 5.01
N VAL A 185 -14.16 0.99 6.34
CA VAL A 185 -14.11 -0.26 7.10
C VAL A 185 -15.53 -0.59 7.56
N TYR A 186 -15.98 -1.77 7.25
CA TYR A 186 -17.30 -2.25 7.71
C TYR A 186 -17.13 -3.06 8.99
N SER A 187 -17.89 -2.71 9.99
CA SER A 187 -18.02 -3.46 11.24
C SER A 187 -19.16 -4.46 11.16
#